data_aa9f19a9aa7afa87d18f4fecc08fa445
#
_entry.id   aa9f19a9aa7afa87d18f4fecc08fa445
#
_cell.length_a   1.000
_cell.length_b   1.000
_cell.length_c   1.000
_cell.angle_alpha   90.00
_cell.angle_beta   90.00
_cell.angle_gamma   90.00
#
_symmetry.space_group_name_H-M   'P 1'
#
loop_
_entity.id
_entity.type
_entity.pdbx_description
1 polymer ?
#
loop_
_entity_poly.entity_id
_entity_poly.type
_entity_poly.pdbx_seq_one_letter_code
_entity_poly.pdbx_strand_id
1 'polypeptide(L)'
;MDTIKIRPAFQKDAPTIAQAVAMAMGEESAALLCGTDYLKALEAVAAAQGTQYSYENALIAEVDGEAAGAIVGYNGALLEPLRAGTVSVVSKIYPQIQLPDDETQAGEFYIDSLGVLPQFRRNGIGKRLLVAMIGKGLALGYGKVGLIVDFENPDAASLYSQCGFQPVGEKSFYGHKMHHMQCTHLPAVGKIQYTGLNYPQVQEFCGDQILAPYICMGFSMLSLLTPDGFVTVNEGDTICKDMEGKMWVE
;
A
#
# COMPACT_ATOMS: atom_id res chain seq x y z
N MET A 1 24.91 1.90 -7.83
CA MET A 1 23.50 2.11 -7.40
C MET A 1 23.24 1.03 -6.37
N ASP A 2 22.88 1.44 -5.18
CA ASP A 2 22.58 0.51 -4.09
C ASP A 2 21.40 -0.38 -4.49
N THR A 3 21.52 -1.69 -4.26
CA THR A 3 20.48 -2.64 -4.67
C THR A 3 19.37 -2.64 -3.63
N ILE A 4 18.23 -2.01 -3.96
CA ILE A 4 17.03 -2.04 -3.10
C ILE A 4 16.24 -3.31 -3.40
N LYS A 5 16.11 -4.20 -2.41
CA LYS A 5 15.34 -5.44 -2.48
C LYS A 5 14.16 -5.37 -1.51
N ILE A 6 12.96 -5.77 -1.97
CA ILE A 6 11.81 -5.96 -1.09
C ILE A 6 11.64 -7.46 -0.84
N ARG A 7 11.48 -7.84 0.43
CA ARG A 7 11.31 -9.23 0.85
C ARG A 7 10.32 -9.36 2.01
N PRO A 8 9.74 -10.55 2.23
CA PRO A 8 9.03 -10.84 3.48
C PRO A 8 9.92 -10.56 4.70
N ALA A 9 9.30 -10.11 5.78
CA ALA A 9 10.00 -9.93 7.04
C ALA A 9 10.22 -11.27 7.75
N PHE A 10 11.22 -11.31 8.60
CA PHE A 10 11.51 -12.38 9.55
C PHE A 10 11.47 -11.83 10.96
N GLN A 11 11.40 -12.70 11.96
CA GLN A 11 11.39 -12.29 13.37
C GLN A 11 12.55 -11.36 13.76
N LYS A 12 13.74 -11.57 13.18
CA LYS A 12 14.92 -10.72 13.38
C LYS A 12 14.74 -9.27 12.90
N ASP A 13 13.78 -9.00 12.05
CA ASP A 13 13.49 -7.66 11.53
C ASP A 13 12.57 -6.85 12.46
N ALA A 14 12.14 -7.43 13.58
CA ALA A 14 11.26 -6.78 14.57
C ALA A 14 11.71 -5.37 14.99
N PRO A 15 13.01 -5.07 15.21
CA PRO A 15 13.45 -3.71 15.52
C PRO A 15 13.14 -2.70 14.40
N THR A 16 13.30 -3.09 13.13
CA THR A 16 13.00 -2.23 11.98
C THR A 16 11.50 -2.03 11.82
N ILE A 17 10.70 -3.09 12.03
CA ILE A 17 9.24 -3.01 12.01
C ILE A 17 8.75 -2.07 13.11
N ALA A 18 9.25 -2.22 14.34
CA ALA A 18 8.90 -1.34 15.46
C ALA A 18 9.16 0.14 15.17
N GLN A 19 10.32 0.46 14.60
CA GLN A 19 10.65 1.82 14.19
C GLN A 19 9.71 2.34 13.08
N ALA A 20 9.39 1.49 12.08
CA ALA A 20 8.48 1.87 11.00
C ALA A 20 7.06 2.14 11.52
N VAL A 21 6.56 1.29 12.42
CA VAL A 21 5.25 1.47 13.07
C VAL A 21 5.22 2.74 13.92
N ALA A 22 6.24 2.96 14.76
CA ALA A 22 6.33 4.17 15.58
C ALA A 22 6.37 5.45 14.73
N MET A 23 7.09 5.43 13.60
CA MET A 23 7.12 6.57 12.67
C MET A 23 5.78 6.82 11.98
N ALA A 24 5.03 5.77 11.64
CA ALA A 24 3.73 5.87 10.98
C ALA A 24 2.64 6.35 11.95
N MET A 25 2.64 5.83 13.16
CA MET A 25 1.66 6.13 14.21
C MET A 25 1.89 7.50 14.87
N GLY A 26 3.15 7.95 14.93
CA GLY A 26 3.57 9.10 15.71
C GLY A 26 3.85 8.75 17.17
N GLU A 27 4.76 9.52 17.80
CA GLU A 27 5.22 9.24 19.18
C GLU A 27 4.11 9.31 20.20
N GLU A 28 3.18 10.26 20.07
CA GLU A 28 2.05 10.42 21.00
C GLU A 28 1.13 9.21 20.96
N SER A 29 0.69 8.78 19.78
CA SER A 29 -0.17 7.60 19.60
C SER A 29 0.54 6.31 20.04
N ALA A 30 1.83 6.19 19.74
CA ALA A 30 2.64 5.05 20.17
C ALA A 30 2.75 4.98 21.71
N ALA A 31 2.87 6.14 22.37
CA ALA A 31 2.90 6.20 23.84
C ALA A 31 1.53 5.87 24.47
N LEU A 32 0.42 6.24 23.83
CA LEU A 32 -0.93 5.87 24.29
C LEU A 32 -1.16 4.35 24.23
N LEU A 33 -0.66 3.72 23.16
CA LEU A 33 -0.78 2.26 22.98
C LEU A 33 0.20 1.48 23.86
N CYS A 34 1.47 1.91 23.93
CA CYS A 34 2.58 1.09 24.40
C CYS A 34 3.35 1.70 25.59
N GLY A 35 2.96 2.89 26.08
CA GLY A 35 3.70 3.62 27.13
C GLY A 35 4.95 4.34 26.61
N THR A 36 5.74 4.89 27.51
CA THR A 36 6.93 5.69 27.17
C THR A 36 8.04 4.87 26.49
N ASP A 37 8.12 3.56 26.79
CA ASP A 37 9.06 2.60 26.18
C ASP A 37 8.46 1.94 24.92
N TYR A 38 7.67 2.70 24.13
CA TYR A 38 6.89 2.17 23.01
C TYR A 38 7.73 1.39 21.99
N LEU A 39 8.97 1.78 21.71
CA LEU A 39 9.82 1.04 20.77
C LEU A 39 10.09 -0.40 21.23
N LYS A 40 10.37 -0.60 22.52
CA LYS A 40 10.58 -1.94 23.10
C LYS A 40 9.30 -2.78 23.07
N ALA A 41 8.16 -2.16 23.35
CA ALA A 41 6.88 -2.85 23.31
C ALA A 41 6.48 -3.20 21.86
N LEU A 42 6.65 -2.28 20.92
CA LEU A 42 6.41 -2.53 19.49
C LEU A 42 7.36 -3.59 18.91
N GLU A 43 8.62 -3.63 19.36
CA GLU A 43 9.56 -4.70 18.97
C GLU A 43 9.08 -6.08 19.47
N ALA A 44 8.60 -6.16 20.71
CA ALA A 44 8.02 -7.39 21.24
C ALA A 44 6.76 -7.82 20.47
N VAL A 45 5.90 -6.85 20.06
CA VAL A 45 4.73 -7.09 19.22
C VAL A 45 5.15 -7.57 17.82
N ALA A 46 6.12 -6.91 17.20
CA ALA A 46 6.61 -7.28 15.88
C ALA A 46 7.28 -8.66 15.83
N ALA A 47 7.93 -9.07 16.92
CA ALA A 47 8.54 -10.38 17.05
C ALA A 47 7.54 -11.51 17.34
N ALA A 48 6.31 -11.18 17.77
CA ALA A 48 5.25 -12.13 18.09
C ALA A 48 4.39 -12.46 16.87
N GLN A 49 3.85 -13.68 16.83
CA GLN A 49 2.87 -14.09 15.83
C GLN A 49 1.45 -13.66 16.22
N GLY A 50 0.58 -13.47 15.23
CA GLY A 50 -0.83 -13.17 15.45
C GLY A 50 -1.09 -11.79 16.05
N THR A 51 -0.19 -10.83 15.87
CA THR A 51 -0.37 -9.41 16.25
C THR A 51 -0.53 -8.55 14.99
N GLN A 52 -1.07 -7.32 15.14
CA GLN A 52 -1.21 -6.38 14.01
C GLN A 52 0.15 -6.13 13.34
N TYR A 53 1.17 -5.84 14.13
CA TYR A 53 2.51 -5.46 13.65
C TYR A 53 3.48 -6.63 13.53
N SER A 54 2.99 -7.88 13.58
CA SER A 54 3.81 -9.09 13.42
C SER A 54 4.66 -9.04 12.16
N TYR A 55 5.87 -9.60 12.23
CA TYR A 55 6.71 -9.85 11.05
C TYR A 55 5.99 -10.67 9.97
N GLU A 56 4.98 -11.47 10.32
CA GLU A 56 4.16 -12.24 9.36
C GLU A 56 3.36 -11.33 8.42
N ASN A 57 3.01 -10.13 8.88
CA ASN A 57 2.24 -9.13 8.15
C ASN A 57 3.13 -8.12 7.41
N ALA A 58 4.46 -8.20 7.56
CA ALA A 58 5.37 -7.16 7.11
C ALA A 58 6.18 -7.54 5.86
N LEU A 59 6.57 -6.51 5.10
CA LEU A 59 7.65 -6.56 4.11
C LEU A 59 8.77 -5.61 4.56
N ILE A 60 10.01 -5.99 4.25
CA ILE A 60 11.23 -5.21 4.52
C ILE A 60 11.83 -4.72 3.20
N ALA A 61 12.21 -3.45 3.19
CA ALA A 61 13.16 -2.96 2.21
C ALA A 61 14.58 -3.16 2.73
N GLU A 62 15.42 -3.83 1.95
CA GLU A 62 16.80 -4.10 2.25
C GLU A 62 17.68 -3.35 1.24
N VAL A 63 18.67 -2.61 1.72
CA VAL A 63 19.66 -1.88 0.92
C VAL A 63 21.02 -2.45 1.29
N ASP A 64 21.71 -3.07 0.33
CA ASP A 64 23.03 -3.69 0.51
C ASP A 64 23.12 -4.65 1.72
N GLY A 65 22.02 -5.35 2.04
CA GLY A 65 21.93 -6.31 3.14
C GLY A 65 21.46 -5.71 4.47
N GLU A 66 21.25 -4.40 4.56
CA GLU A 66 20.73 -3.70 5.74
C GLU A 66 19.23 -3.41 5.60
N ALA A 67 18.45 -3.64 6.66
CA ALA A 67 17.02 -3.31 6.68
C ALA A 67 16.84 -1.78 6.76
N ALA A 68 16.25 -1.20 5.72
CA ALA A 68 16.13 0.24 5.52
C ALA A 68 14.73 0.79 5.82
N GLY A 69 13.74 -0.08 5.95
CA GLY A 69 12.36 0.29 6.24
C GLY A 69 11.43 -0.90 6.17
N ALA A 70 10.20 -0.70 6.64
CA ALA A 70 9.17 -1.73 6.67
C ALA A 70 7.79 -1.17 6.29
N ILE A 71 6.95 -2.07 5.80
CA ILE A 71 5.53 -1.84 5.61
C ILE A 71 4.76 -3.02 6.20
N VAL A 72 3.66 -2.72 6.90
CA VAL A 72 2.79 -3.71 7.52
C VAL A 72 1.43 -3.67 6.84
N GLY A 73 0.85 -4.84 6.52
CA GLY A 73 -0.47 -4.92 5.95
C GLY A 73 -1.09 -6.30 6.12
N TYR A 74 -2.41 -6.33 6.35
CA TYR A 74 -3.18 -7.53 6.66
C TYR A 74 -4.62 -7.43 6.13
N ASN A 75 -5.35 -8.55 6.19
CA ASN A 75 -6.79 -8.57 5.91
C ASN A 75 -7.53 -7.71 6.94
N GLY A 76 -8.24 -6.66 6.51
CA GLY A 76 -9.00 -5.78 7.40
C GLY A 76 -10.04 -6.51 8.27
N ALA A 77 -10.56 -7.66 7.82
CA ALA A 77 -11.44 -8.50 8.62
C ALA A 77 -10.77 -9.10 9.88
N LEU A 78 -9.43 -9.10 9.93
CA LEU A 78 -8.65 -9.63 11.04
C LEU A 78 -8.22 -8.56 12.05
N LEU A 79 -8.70 -7.31 11.92
CA LEU A 79 -8.33 -6.23 12.82
C LEU A 79 -8.51 -6.64 14.29
N GLU A 80 -9.70 -7.09 14.70
CA GLU A 80 -10.00 -7.47 16.07
C GLU A 80 -9.12 -8.60 16.64
N PRO A 81 -8.97 -9.77 15.97
CA PRO A 81 -8.10 -10.81 16.50
C PRO A 81 -6.62 -10.41 16.54
N LEU A 82 -6.13 -9.65 15.56
CA LEU A 82 -4.75 -9.16 15.55
C LEU A 82 -4.51 -8.10 16.63
N ARG A 83 -5.48 -7.20 16.86
CA ARG A 83 -5.47 -6.21 17.93
C ARG A 83 -5.45 -6.89 19.29
N ALA A 84 -6.27 -7.93 19.49
CA ALA A 84 -6.25 -8.72 20.72
C ALA A 84 -4.88 -9.38 20.97
N GLY A 85 -4.22 -9.87 19.91
CA GLY A 85 -2.84 -10.36 19.98
C GLY A 85 -1.86 -9.27 20.40
N THR A 86 -1.95 -8.09 19.80
CA THR A 86 -1.14 -6.91 20.17
C THR A 86 -1.33 -6.55 21.64
N VAL A 87 -2.58 -6.43 22.10
CA VAL A 87 -2.92 -6.15 23.51
C VAL A 87 -2.34 -7.20 24.46
N SER A 88 -2.42 -8.48 24.08
CA SER A 88 -1.86 -9.58 24.91
C SER A 88 -0.35 -9.48 25.11
N VAL A 89 0.38 -8.93 24.15
CA VAL A 89 1.82 -8.69 24.27
C VAL A 89 2.09 -7.41 25.05
N VAL A 90 1.46 -6.30 24.66
CA VAL A 90 1.71 -4.98 25.24
C VAL A 90 1.32 -4.93 26.71
N SER A 91 0.19 -5.53 27.13
CA SER A 91 -0.30 -5.51 28.52
C SER A 91 0.68 -6.10 29.54
N LYS A 92 1.60 -6.96 29.09
CA LYS A 92 2.67 -7.51 29.95
C LYS A 92 3.78 -6.50 30.26
N ILE A 93 3.88 -5.45 29.43
CA ILE A 93 4.91 -4.40 29.51
C ILE A 93 4.27 -3.11 30.03
N TYR A 94 3.11 -2.76 29.46
CA TYR A 94 2.35 -1.55 29.76
C TYR A 94 0.85 -1.88 29.89
N PRO A 95 0.33 -1.99 31.12
CA PRO A 95 -1.07 -2.42 31.34
C PRO A 95 -2.11 -1.32 31.11
N GLN A 96 -1.71 -0.04 30.94
CA GLN A 96 -2.62 1.11 30.78
C GLN A 96 -2.86 1.45 29.32
N ILE A 97 -3.14 0.43 28.49
CA ILE A 97 -3.31 0.55 27.05
C ILE A 97 -4.53 1.42 26.73
N GLN A 98 -4.35 2.37 25.82
CA GLN A 98 -5.46 3.06 25.14
C GLN A 98 -5.50 2.57 23.69
N LEU A 99 -6.67 2.07 23.27
CA LEU A 99 -6.86 1.56 21.91
C LEU A 99 -7.36 2.68 21.00
N PRO A 100 -6.92 2.69 19.73
CA PRO A 100 -7.50 3.58 18.72
C PRO A 100 -8.90 3.13 18.30
N ASP A 101 -9.59 4.01 17.57
CA ASP A 101 -10.77 3.64 16.79
C ASP A 101 -10.45 2.59 15.72
N ASP A 102 -11.49 2.00 15.11
CA ASP A 102 -11.31 1.00 14.06
C ASP A 102 -10.89 1.67 12.75
N GLU A 103 -9.64 1.51 12.39
CA GLU A 103 -9.04 2.09 11.18
C GLU A 103 -9.41 1.35 9.88
N THR A 104 -9.80 0.06 9.96
CA THR A 104 -10.15 -0.77 8.81
C THR A 104 -11.34 -1.69 9.09
N GLN A 105 -11.76 -2.45 8.07
CA GLN A 105 -12.90 -3.37 8.13
C GLN A 105 -12.75 -4.50 7.11
N ALA A 106 -13.67 -5.47 7.18
CA ALA A 106 -13.76 -6.52 6.17
C ALA A 106 -13.99 -5.96 4.75
N GLY A 107 -13.40 -6.61 3.75
CA GLY A 107 -13.57 -6.27 2.33
C GLY A 107 -12.39 -5.51 1.72
N GLU A 108 -11.35 -5.22 2.50
CA GLU A 108 -10.09 -4.65 2.01
C GLU A 108 -8.87 -5.36 2.60
N PHE A 109 -7.78 -5.36 1.85
CA PHE A 109 -6.45 -5.59 2.41
C PHE A 109 -5.94 -4.26 2.93
N TYR A 110 -5.65 -4.18 4.22
CA TYR A 110 -5.32 -2.93 4.88
C TYR A 110 -3.82 -2.77 5.06
N ILE A 111 -3.28 -1.63 4.63
CA ILE A 111 -1.92 -1.19 4.91
C ILE A 111 -1.97 -0.33 6.16
N ASP A 112 -1.41 -0.87 7.23
CA ASP A 112 -1.43 -0.28 8.57
C ASP A 112 -0.32 0.75 8.76
N SER A 113 0.92 0.37 8.48
CA SER A 113 2.09 1.20 8.77
C SER A 113 3.12 1.15 7.65
N LEU A 114 3.73 2.29 7.33
CA LEU A 114 4.84 2.42 6.40
C LEU A 114 5.90 3.36 6.98
N GLY A 115 7.11 2.87 7.15
CA GLY A 115 8.23 3.68 7.63
C GLY A 115 9.55 3.35 6.93
N VAL A 116 10.32 4.41 6.62
CA VAL A 116 11.69 4.31 6.08
C VAL A 116 12.63 5.00 7.06
N LEU A 117 13.69 4.28 7.46
CA LEU A 117 14.66 4.80 8.41
C LEU A 117 15.32 6.08 7.87
N PRO A 118 15.59 7.07 8.73
CA PRO A 118 15.99 8.42 8.29
C PRO A 118 17.17 8.44 7.31
N GLN A 119 18.19 7.62 7.54
CA GLN A 119 19.40 7.54 6.72
C GLN A 119 19.15 6.97 5.31
N PHE A 120 18.01 6.30 5.08
CA PHE A 120 17.65 5.71 3.79
C PHE A 120 16.54 6.47 3.04
N ARG A 121 16.05 7.58 3.60
CA ARG A 121 14.98 8.39 2.98
C ARG A 121 15.43 9.01 1.65
N ARG A 122 14.45 9.46 0.85
CA ARG A 122 14.63 10.11 -0.46
C ARG A 122 15.22 9.23 -1.57
N ASN A 123 15.30 7.91 -1.36
CA ASN A 123 15.77 6.91 -2.33
C ASN A 123 14.62 6.10 -2.97
N GLY A 124 13.37 6.56 -2.85
CA GLY A 124 12.20 5.88 -3.44
C GLY A 124 11.78 4.59 -2.71
N ILE A 125 12.36 4.27 -1.54
CA ILE A 125 12.10 3.04 -0.78
C ILE A 125 10.65 2.94 -0.36
N GLY A 126 10.05 4.04 0.16
CA GLY A 126 8.66 4.06 0.59
C GLY A 126 7.70 3.69 -0.55
N LYS A 127 7.92 4.24 -1.75
CA LYS A 127 7.14 3.90 -2.93
C LYS A 127 7.28 2.42 -3.32
N ARG A 128 8.49 1.86 -3.26
CA ARG A 128 8.74 0.43 -3.58
C ARG A 128 8.06 -0.50 -2.57
N LEU A 129 8.12 -0.19 -1.28
CA LEU A 129 7.40 -0.92 -0.23
C LEU A 129 5.89 -0.89 -0.46
N LEU A 130 5.35 0.30 -0.75
CA LEU A 130 3.93 0.51 -0.99
C LEU A 130 3.44 -0.31 -2.19
N VAL A 131 4.14 -0.21 -3.34
CA VAL A 131 3.81 -0.99 -4.55
C VAL A 131 3.85 -2.49 -4.29
N ALA A 132 4.87 -2.97 -3.58
CA ALA A 132 4.98 -4.39 -3.24
C ALA A 132 3.83 -4.87 -2.33
N MET A 133 3.39 -4.04 -1.37
CA MET A 133 2.29 -4.40 -0.48
C MET A 133 0.94 -4.34 -1.20
N ILE A 134 0.73 -3.38 -2.10
CA ILE A 134 -0.43 -3.35 -2.99
C ILE A 134 -0.48 -4.65 -3.81
N GLY A 135 0.63 -5.01 -4.47
CA GLY A 135 0.73 -6.25 -5.24
C GLY A 135 0.43 -7.50 -4.41
N LYS A 136 0.94 -7.56 -3.16
CA LYS A 136 0.62 -8.66 -2.22
C LYS A 136 -0.88 -8.75 -1.94
N GLY A 137 -1.54 -7.63 -1.63
CA GLY A 137 -2.98 -7.59 -1.36
C GLY A 137 -3.81 -8.07 -2.56
N LEU A 138 -3.50 -7.55 -3.75
CA LEU A 138 -4.19 -7.92 -5.00
C LEU A 138 -3.94 -9.39 -5.37
N ALA A 139 -2.71 -9.89 -5.23
CA ALA A 139 -2.36 -11.30 -5.50
C ALA A 139 -3.06 -12.28 -4.53
N LEU A 140 -3.40 -11.85 -3.32
CA LEU A 140 -4.21 -12.60 -2.38
C LEU A 140 -5.72 -12.57 -2.70
N GLY A 141 -6.12 -11.91 -3.80
CA GLY A 141 -7.51 -11.86 -4.28
C GLY A 141 -8.36 -10.75 -3.66
N TYR A 142 -7.77 -9.78 -2.95
CA TYR A 142 -8.50 -8.61 -2.46
C TYR A 142 -8.77 -7.65 -3.61
N GLY A 143 -10.04 -7.29 -3.81
CA GLY A 143 -10.42 -6.30 -4.82
C GLY A 143 -10.05 -4.86 -4.45
N LYS A 144 -9.63 -4.63 -3.21
CA LYS A 144 -9.28 -3.31 -2.68
C LYS A 144 -8.13 -3.40 -1.69
N VAL A 145 -7.21 -2.45 -1.79
CA VAL A 145 -6.16 -2.21 -0.80
C VAL A 145 -6.43 -0.84 -0.18
N GLY A 146 -6.60 -0.80 1.14
CA GLY A 146 -6.94 0.42 1.89
C GLY A 146 -5.82 0.86 2.82
N LEU A 147 -5.84 2.14 3.19
CA LEU A 147 -5.02 2.75 4.24
C LEU A 147 -5.73 3.98 4.81
N ILE A 148 -5.24 4.48 5.94
CA ILE A 148 -5.61 5.81 6.44
C ILE A 148 -4.40 6.74 6.42
N VAL A 149 -4.64 8.03 6.26
CA VAL A 149 -3.60 9.07 6.33
C VAL A 149 -4.16 10.31 6.99
N ASP A 150 -3.37 10.90 7.90
CA ASP A 150 -3.74 12.12 8.60
C ASP A 150 -3.96 13.27 7.60
N PHE A 151 -5.02 14.08 7.84
CA PHE A 151 -5.29 15.31 7.10
C PHE A 151 -4.11 16.29 7.16
N GLU A 152 -3.32 16.25 8.23
CA GLU A 152 -2.15 17.08 8.44
C GLU A 152 -0.87 16.51 7.80
N ASN A 153 -0.94 15.36 7.08
CA ASN A 153 0.19 14.75 6.39
C ASN A 153 0.03 14.73 4.85
N PRO A 154 0.10 15.90 4.19
CA PRO A 154 -0.09 16.01 2.74
C PRO A 154 1.02 15.30 1.94
N ASP A 155 2.22 15.16 2.48
CA ASP A 155 3.33 14.47 1.80
C ASP A 155 3.04 12.97 1.66
N ALA A 156 2.53 12.34 2.72
CA ALA A 156 2.10 10.93 2.66
C ALA A 156 0.87 10.76 1.75
N ALA A 157 -0.13 11.64 1.85
CA ALA A 157 -1.31 11.63 0.98
C ALA A 157 -0.92 11.75 -0.50
N SER A 158 0.06 12.62 -0.83
CA SER A 158 0.60 12.76 -2.18
C SER A 158 1.29 11.48 -2.66
N LEU A 159 2.10 10.83 -1.81
CA LEU A 159 2.74 9.55 -2.15
C LEU A 159 1.69 8.47 -2.45
N TYR A 160 0.65 8.37 -1.62
CA TYR A 160 -0.43 7.39 -1.81
C TYR A 160 -1.22 7.65 -3.10
N SER A 161 -1.56 8.91 -3.37
CA SER A 161 -2.23 9.30 -4.63
C SER A 161 -1.39 8.97 -5.87
N GLN A 162 -0.07 9.16 -5.82
CA GLN A 162 0.86 8.75 -6.88
C GLN A 162 0.94 7.22 -7.07
N CYS A 163 0.50 6.45 -6.08
CA CYS A 163 0.40 5.00 -6.15
C CYS A 163 -1.01 4.49 -6.44
N GLY A 164 -1.92 5.38 -6.86
CA GLY A 164 -3.28 5.01 -7.31
C GLY A 164 -4.34 5.00 -6.21
N PHE A 165 -4.00 5.40 -4.98
CA PHE A 165 -5.00 5.55 -3.92
C PHE A 165 -5.88 6.77 -4.15
N GLN A 166 -7.18 6.58 -3.92
CA GLN A 166 -8.18 7.65 -3.97
C GLN A 166 -8.90 7.75 -2.62
N PRO A 167 -9.25 8.96 -2.15
CA PRO A 167 -10.07 9.12 -0.96
C PRO A 167 -11.45 8.47 -1.16
N VAL A 168 -11.87 7.64 -0.21
CA VAL A 168 -13.18 6.97 -0.21
C VAL A 168 -14.03 7.30 1.02
N GLY A 169 -13.46 7.98 2.02
CA GLY A 169 -14.14 8.39 3.23
C GLY A 169 -13.20 9.00 4.26
N GLU A 170 -13.71 9.16 5.46
CA GLU A 170 -12.97 9.64 6.63
C GLU A 170 -13.02 8.60 7.75
N LYS A 171 -11.98 8.56 8.55
CA LYS A 171 -11.85 7.74 9.76
C LYS A 171 -11.33 8.60 10.91
N SER A 172 -11.38 8.08 12.12
CA SER A 172 -10.71 8.64 13.30
C SER A 172 -9.59 7.70 13.74
N PHE A 173 -8.52 8.27 14.28
CA PHE A 173 -7.42 7.52 14.89
C PHE A 173 -6.86 8.34 16.05
N TYR A 174 -7.06 7.90 17.28
CA TYR A 174 -6.74 8.66 18.51
C TYR A 174 -7.25 10.11 18.51
N GLY A 175 -8.45 10.35 17.92
CA GLY A 175 -9.04 11.68 17.81
C GLY A 175 -8.58 12.51 16.61
N HIS A 176 -7.58 12.08 15.88
CA HIS A 176 -7.16 12.71 14.63
C HIS A 176 -8.10 12.33 13.48
N LYS A 177 -8.37 13.29 12.60
CA LYS A 177 -9.12 13.04 11.37
C LYS A 177 -8.19 12.47 10.30
N MET A 178 -8.61 11.35 9.71
CA MET A 178 -7.86 10.62 8.70
C MET A 178 -8.65 10.51 7.40
N HIS A 179 -8.01 10.71 6.26
CA HIS A 179 -8.55 10.24 4.99
C HIS A 179 -8.46 8.71 4.96
N HIS A 180 -9.58 8.03 4.73
CA HIS A 180 -9.56 6.64 4.30
C HIS A 180 -9.38 6.62 2.78
N MET A 181 -8.31 6.00 2.30
CA MET A 181 -7.98 5.92 0.89
C MET A 181 -7.92 4.47 0.43
N GLN A 182 -8.32 4.20 -0.82
CA GLN A 182 -8.30 2.85 -1.40
C GLN A 182 -7.72 2.89 -2.82
N CYS A 183 -7.07 1.79 -3.24
CA CYS A 183 -6.73 1.50 -4.62
C CYS A 183 -7.18 0.08 -5.01
N THR A 184 -7.38 -0.16 -6.31
CA THR A 184 -7.90 -1.43 -6.86
C THR A 184 -6.94 -2.08 -7.86
N HIS A 185 -5.81 -1.44 -8.14
CA HIS A 185 -4.80 -1.89 -9.11
C HIS A 185 -3.42 -1.35 -8.71
N LEU A 186 -2.38 -1.93 -9.26
CA LEU A 186 -1.01 -1.40 -9.14
C LEU A 186 -0.92 -0.03 -9.82
N PRO A 187 -0.01 0.86 -9.33
CA PRO A 187 0.20 2.16 -9.97
C PRO A 187 0.69 2.00 -11.40
N ALA A 188 0.19 2.84 -12.29
CA ALA A 188 0.64 2.89 -13.67
C ALA A 188 2.13 3.28 -13.75
N VAL A 189 2.90 2.51 -14.51
CA VAL A 189 4.29 2.85 -14.87
C VAL A 189 4.39 3.48 -16.25
N GLY A 190 3.32 3.38 -17.04
CA GLY A 190 3.19 4.01 -18.33
C GLY A 190 1.74 4.36 -18.64
N LYS A 191 1.56 5.43 -19.38
CA LYS A 191 0.25 5.90 -19.88
C LYS A 191 0.36 6.35 -21.32
N ILE A 192 -0.66 6.05 -22.13
CA ILE A 192 -0.80 6.56 -23.49
C ILE A 192 -2.26 6.93 -23.75
N GLN A 193 -2.49 8.15 -24.23
CA GLN A 193 -3.84 8.58 -24.64
C GLN A 193 -4.07 8.17 -26.09
N TYR A 194 -5.23 7.59 -26.37
CA TYR A 194 -5.65 7.30 -27.74
C TYR A 194 -6.31 8.54 -28.35
N THR A 195 -5.77 9.00 -29.48
CA THR A 195 -6.23 10.24 -30.15
C THR A 195 -7.01 9.96 -31.44
N GLY A 196 -7.37 8.71 -31.72
CA GLY A 196 -7.95 8.29 -32.99
C GLY A 196 -6.94 8.17 -34.15
N LEU A 197 -5.78 8.82 -34.04
CA LEU A 197 -4.76 8.90 -35.09
C LEU A 197 -3.42 8.24 -34.72
N ASN A 198 -3.18 7.93 -33.45
CA ASN A 198 -1.90 7.43 -32.96
C ASN A 198 -1.88 5.92 -32.69
N TYR A 199 -2.63 5.13 -33.47
CA TYR A 199 -2.66 3.67 -33.31
C TYR A 199 -1.27 3.01 -33.30
N PRO A 200 -0.30 3.37 -34.16
CA PRO A 200 1.02 2.77 -34.13
C PRO A 200 1.73 2.91 -32.76
N GLN A 201 1.63 4.08 -32.14
CA GLN A 201 2.21 4.34 -30.81
C GLN A 201 1.47 3.56 -29.72
N VAL A 202 0.13 3.46 -29.81
CA VAL A 202 -0.67 2.65 -28.90
C VAL A 202 -0.32 1.17 -29.04
N GLN A 203 -0.13 0.67 -30.27
CA GLN A 203 0.28 -0.70 -30.54
C GLN A 203 1.69 -1.00 -29.97
N GLU A 204 2.63 -0.08 -30.15
CA GLU A 204 3.97 -0.20 -29.54
C GLU A 204 3.89 -0.27 -28.01
N PHE A 205 3.04 0.55 -27.40
CA PHE A 205 2.82 0.58 -25.94
C PHE A 205 2.13 -0.70 -25.42
N CYS A 206 1.09 -1.18 -26.10
CA CYS A 206 0.25 -2.30 -25.66
C CYS A 206 0.73 -3.67 -26.18
N GLY A 207 1.55 -3.69 -27.23
CA GLY A 207 1.94 -4.94 -27.90
C GLY A 207 0.72 -5.69 -28.48
N ASP A 208 0.71 -7.00 -28.31
CA ASP A 208 -0.34 -7.88 -28.82
C ASP A 208 -1.68 -7.79 -28.05
N GLN A 209 -1.74 -7.00 -26.99
CA GLN A 209 -2.96 -6.83 -26.19
C GLN A 209 -3.95 -5.83 -26.79
N ILE A 210 -3.59 -5.12 -27.87
CA ILE A 210 -4.47 -4.17 -28.57
C ILE A 210 -4.83 -4.69 -29.95
N LEU A 211 -6.12 -4.67 -30.29
CA LEU A 211 -6.58 -5.00 -31.65
C LEU A 211 -6.58 -3.76 -32.54
N ALA A 212 -6.51 -4.01 -33.84
CA ALA A 212 -6.55 -2.95 -34.85
C ALA A 212 -7.81 -2.07 -34.70
N PRO A 213 -7.71 -0.78 -35.05
CA PRO A 213 -8.84 0.14 -34.95
C PRO A 213 -10.00 -0.27 -35.84
N TYR A 214 -11.20 -0.04 -35.38
CA TYR A 214 -12.44 -0.17 -36.14
C TYR A 214 -13.27 1.11 -35.99
N ILE A 215 -14.15 1.33 -36.96
CA ILE A 215 -15.02 2.50 -36.95
C ILE A 215 -16.42 2.09 -36.52
N CYS A 216 -16.93 2.73 -35.49
CA CYS A 216 -18.30 2.57 -35.04
C CYS A 216 -18.97 3.96 -34.92
N MET A 217 -20.10 4.14 -35.62
CA MET A 217 -20.84 5.42 -35.65
C MET A 217 -19.99 6.65 -36.03
N GLY A 218 -18.93 6.45 -36.85
CA GLY A 218 -18.05 7.54 -37.28
C GLY A 218 -16.86 7.83 -36.35
N PHE A 219 -16.73 7.10 -35.25
CA PHE A 219 -15.62 7.23 -34.29
C PHE A 219 -14.63 6.07 -34.44
N SER A 220 -13.34 6.39 -34.30
CA SER A 220 -12.28 5.38 -34.26
C SER A 220 -12.17 4.80 -32.87
N MET A 221 -12.24 3.48 -32.76
CA MET A 221 -12.22 2.76 -31.48
C MET A 221 -11.20 1.62 -31.56
N LEU A 222 -10.65 1.24 -30.41
CA LEU A 222 -9.77 0.08 -30.25
C LEU A 222 -10.40 -0.91 -29.26
N SER A 223 -9.94 -2.17 -29.29
CA SER A 223 -10.24 -3.15 -28.26
C SER A 223 -8.96 -3.55 -27.55
N LEU A 224 -8.89 -3.29 -26.26
CA LEU A 224 -7.78 -3.65 -25.38
C LEU A 224 -8.13 -4.93 -24.63
N LEU A 225 -7.26 -5.95 -24.69
CA LEU A 225 -7.36 -7.14 -23.86
C LEU A 225 -6.84 -6.84 -22.46
N THR A 226 -7.71 -6.91 -21.48
CA THR A 226 -7.40 -6.80 -20.05
C THR A 226 -7.57 -8.17 -19.36
N PRO A 227 -7.13 -8.35 -18.13
CA PRO A 227 -7.40 -9.58 -17.37
C PRO A 227 -8.89 -9.93 -17.24
N ASP A 228 -9.75 -8.93 -17.27
CA ASP A 228 -11.21 -9.06 -17.14
C ASP A 228 -11.93 -9.22 -18.51
N GLY A 229 -11.15 -9.29 -19.60
CA GLY A 229 -11.66 -9.41 -20.98
C GLY A 229 -11.38 -8.18 -21.84
N PHE A 230 -12.05 -8.11 -23.00
CA PHE A 230 -11.89 -6.99 -23.91
C PHE A 230 -12.62 -5.73 -23.43
N VAL A 231 -11.90 -4.61 -23.40
CA VAL A 231 -12.43 -3.28 -23.08
C VAL A 231 -12.31 -2.40 -24.33
N THR A 232 -13.36 -1.65 -24.64
CA THR A 232 -13.34 -0.65 -25.72
C THR A 232 -12.56 0.57 -25.28
N VAL A 233 -11.66 1.05 -26.16
CA VAL A 233 -10.91 2.30 -25.99
C VAL A 233 -11.42 3.31 -27.00
N ASN A 234 -11.95 4.41 -26.51
CA ASN A 234 -12.46 5.50 -27.35
C ASN A 234 -11.38 6.56 -27.56
N GLU A 235 -11.58 7.41 -28.54
CA GLU A 235 -10.75 8.61 -28.71
C GLU A 235 -10.85 9.50 -27.45
N GLY A 236 -9.71 9.87 -26.89
CA GLY A 236 -9.61 10.62 -25.62
C GLY A 236 -9.31 9.75 -24.40
N ASP A 237 -9.62 8.46 -24.44
CA ASP A 237 -9.32 7.54 -23.33
C ASP A 237 -7.81 7.36 -23.14
N THR A 238 -7.41 7.11 -21.89
CA THR A 238 -6.01 6.85 -21.53
C THR A 238 -5.82 5.38 -21.19
N ILE A 239 -4.94 4.69 -21.89
CA ILE A 239 -4.51 3.33 -21.55
C ILE A 239 -3.36 3.42 -20.56
N CYS A 240 -3.50 2.75 -19.44
CA CYS A 240 -2.51 2.64 -18.38
C CYS A 240 -1.90 1.24 -18.36
N LYS A 241 -0.62 1.14 -18.00
CA LYS A 241 0.09 -0.12 -17.82
C LYS A 241 0.84 -0.11 -16.48
N ASP A 242 0.76 -1.18 -15.70
CA ASP A 242 1.54 -1.35 -14.48
C ASP A 242 2.88 -2.07 -14.73
N MET A 243 3.62 -2.30 -13.65
CA MET A 243 4.95 -2.95 -13.69
C MET A 243 4.88 -4.42 -14.12
N GLU A 244 3.73 -5.07 -13.98
CA GLU A 244 3.50 -6.47 -14.38
C GLU A 244 2.99 -6.58 -15.82
N GLY A 245 2.77 -5.44 -16.48
CA GLY A 245 2.23 -5.37 -17.84
C GLY A 245 0.72 -5.45 -17.91
N LYS A 246 0.02 -5.45 -16.77
CA LYS A 246 -1.44 -5.37 -16.71
C LYS A 246 -1.90 -4.00 -17.19
N MET A 247 -2.92 -3.98 -18.04
CA MET A 247 -3.46 -2.75 -18.63
C MET A 247 -4.91 -2.52 -18.25
N TRP A 248 -5.30 -1.24 -18.22
CA TRP A 248 -6.68 -0.77 -18.05
C TRP A 248 -6.87 0.57 -18.77
N VAL A 249 -8.13 1.01 -18.86
CA VAL A 249 -8.52 2.29 -19.47
C VAL A 249 -9.02 3.22 -18.36
N GLU A 250 -8.53 4.47 -18.37
CA GLU A 250 -8.98 5.60 -17.51
C GLU A 250 -9.79 6.61 -18.34
#